data_c2bebf959d90a8b1333d9dc9c45b942c
#
_entry.id   c2bebf959d90a8b1333d9dc9c45b942c
#
_cell.length_a   1.000
_cell.length_b   1.000
_cell.length_c   1.000
_cell.angle_alpha   90.00
_cell.angle_beta   90.00
_cell.angle_gamma   90.00
#
_symmetry.space_group_name_H-M   'P 1'
#
loop_
_entity.id
_entity.type
_entity.pdbx_description
1 polymer ?
#
loop_
_entity_poly.entity_id
_entity_poly.type
_entity_poly.pdbx_seq_one_letter_code
_entity_poly.pdbx_strand_id
1 'polypeptide(L)'
;ARVQANIVAKNAFAFDLTAACSGFIFALSTGEKLISSGRYQKGLIIGSETLSKTVDWSDRSTAVLFGDGAGGVLLESASEQHFLAESQFTDGSRGDSLTCGKIGLASPFSEKGENQPYLTMDGRAIFDFAIRDVARSIKETIESSQLSAEDLDFLLLHQANIRILDKMAKKLGVAREKLPANMMEY
;
A
#
# COMPACT_ATOMS: atom_id res chain seq x y z
N ALA A 1 10.71 7.14 -13.93
CA ALA A 1 11.75 7.77 -14.77
C ALA A 1 12.12 9.19 -14.32
N ARG A 2 11.16 10.09 -14.04
CA ARG A 2 11.48 11.50 -13.63
C ARG A 2 12.26 11.58 -12.33
N VAL A 3 11.92 10.81 -11.32
CA VAL A 3 12.65 10.76 -10.05
C VAL A 3 14.10 10.34 -10.27
N GLN A 4 14.31 9.25 -11.04
CA GLN A 4 15.64 8.75 -11.38
C GLN A 4 16.52 9.82 -12.06
N ALA A 5 15.94 10.59 -12.98
CA ALA A 5 16.64 11.70 -13.65
C ALA A 5 16.98 12.84 -12.66
N ASN A 6 16.05 13.23 -11.80
CA ASN A 6 16.22 14.33 -10.83
C ASN A 6 17.30 14.03 -9.79
N ILE A 7 17.42 12.78 -9.34
CA ILE A 7 18.48 12.36 -8.39
C ILE A 7 19.80 11.99 -9.10
N VAL A 8 19.87 12.19 -10.43
CA VAL A 8 21.06 11.92 -11.26
C VAL A 8 21.56 10.46 -11.16
N ALA A 9 20.67 9.52 -10.93
CA ALA A 9 21.00 8.10 -10.84
C ALA A 9 21.19 7.47 -12.25
N LYS A 10 22.26 7.86 -12.95
CA LYS A 10 22.50 7.53 -14.39
C LYS A 10 22.57 6.03 -14.66
N ASN A 11 23.00 5.23 -13.70
CA ASN A 11 23.17 3.78 -13.86
C ASN A 11 21.96 2.98 -13.35
N ALA A 12 20.91 3.65 -12.84
CA ALA A 12 19.72 2.99 -12.38
C ALA A 12 18.65 2.91 -13.47
N PHE A 13 17.97 1.78 -13.58
CA PHE A 13 16.68 1.73 -14.27
C PHE A 13 15.56 2.11 -13.29
N ALA A 14 14.42 2.53 -13.80
CA ALA A 14 13.26 2.88 -13.00
C ALA A 14 11.98 2.48 -13.73
N PHE A 15 11.00 2.02 -12.97
CA PHE A 15 9.66 1.70 -13.44
C PHE A 15 8.64 2.02 -12.36
N ASP A 16 7.38 2.13 -12.75
CA ASP A 16 6.26 2.36 -11.86
C ASP A 16 5.50 1.05 -11.65
N LEU A 17 5.11 0.79 -10.39
CA LEU A 17 4.31 -0.34 -10.00
C LEU A 17 3.02 0.19 -9.38
N THR A 18 1.88 -0.31 -9.83
CA THR A 18 0.58 0.13 -9.35
C THR A 18 -0.16 -1.02 -8.68
N ALA A 19 -0.39 -0.89 -7.38
CA ALA A 19 -1.22 -1.79 -6.59
C ALA A 19 -1.94 -1.01 -5.46
N ALA A 20 -2.26 0.25 -5.73
CA ALA A 20 -2.95 1.17 -4.80
C ALA A 20 -2.31 1.13 -3.40
N CYS A 21 -3.12 1.02 -2.33
CA CYS A 21 -2.66 1.03 -0.93
C CYS A 21 -1.63 -0.05 -0.60
N SER A 22 -1.57 -1.15 -1.35
CA SER A 22 -0.56 -2.20 -1.21
C SER A 22 0.68 -1.98 -2.07
N GLY A 23 0.71 -0.93 -2.89
CA GLY A 23 1.77 -0.66 -3.87
C GLY A 23 3.15 -0.59 -3.27
N PHE A 24 3.28 0.05 -2.09
CA PHE A 24 4.57 0.15 -1.41
C PHE A 24 5.11 -1.23 -0.99
N ILE A 25 4.26 -2.11 -0.45
CA ILE A 25 4.66 -3.47 -0.04
C ILE A 25 5.03 -4.32 -1.26
N PHE A 26 4.27 -4.23 -2.35
CA PHE A 26 4.60 -4.94 -3.59
C PHE A 26 5.91 -4.44 -4.22
N ALA A 27 6.13 -3.12 -4.18
CA ALA A 27 7.39 -2.54 -4.66
C ALA A 27 8.58 -2.93 -3.77
N LEU A 28 8.37 -2.97 -2.44
CA LEU A 28 9.39 -3.39 -1.47
C LEU A 28 9.82 -4.85 -1.71
N SER A 29 8.84 -5.76 -1.83
CA SER A 29 9.08 -7.16 -2.14
C SER A 29 9.78 -7.34 -3.50
N THR A 30 9.32 -6.63 -4.53
CA THR A 30 9.95 -6.66 -5.86
C THR A 30 11.40 -6.20 -5.79
N GLY A 31 11.67 -5.11 -5.07
CA GLY A 31 13.02 -4.57 -4.87
C GLY A 31 13.93 -5.53 -4.12
N GLU A 32 13.41 -6.18 -3.08
CA GLU A 32 14.14 -7.21 -2.33
C GLU A 32 14.56 -8.36 -3.26
N LYS A 33 13.62 -8.92 -4.06
CA LYS A 33 13.95 -10.02 -5.01
C LYS A 33 14.99 -9.60 -6.05
N LEU A 34 14.92 -8.37 -6.54
CA LEU A 34 15.90 -7.85 -7.49
C LEU A 34 17.31 -7.74 -6.87
N ILE A 35 17.40 -7.33 -5.61
CA ILE A 35 18.69 -7.24 -4.89
C ILE A 35 19.19 -8.64 -4.52
N SER A 36 18.34 -9.50 -3.98
CA SER A 36 18.67 -10.87 -3.61
C SER A 36 19.09 -11.74 -4.79
N SER A 37 18.72 -11.36 -6.03
CA SER A 37 19.24 -12.00 -7.24
C SER A 37 20.75 -11.81 -7.45
N GLY A 38 21.39 -10.91 -6.68
CA GLY A 38 22.80 -10.55 -6.80
C GLY A 38 23.14 -9.61 -7.97
N ARG A 39 22.15 -9.28 -8.82
CA ARG A 39 22.38 -8.41 -9.98
C ARG A 39 22.44 -6.91 -9.62
N TYR A 40 21.72 -6.52 -8.59
CA TYR A 40 21.64 -5.15 -8.10
C TYR A 40 22.03 -5.10 -6.64
N GLN A 41 22.69 -4.01 -6.23
CA GLN A 41 23.16 -3.85 -4.85
C GLN A 41 22.33 -2.87 -4.06
N LYS A 42 21.66 -1.93 -4.73
CA LYS A 42 20.85 -0.88 -4.09
C LYS A 42 19.56 -0.67 -4.87
N GLY A 43 18.48 -0.41 -4.15
CA GLY A 43 17.17 -0.10 -4.70
C GLY A 43 16.48 0.98 -3.88
N LEU A 44 15.99 2.03 -4.53
CA LEU A 44 15.18 3.05 -3.92
C LEU A 44 13.70 2.73 -4.18
N ILE A 45 12.97 2.43 -3.13
CA ILE A 45 11.54 2.13 -3.17
C ILE A 45 10.77 3.35 -2.68
N ILE A 46 9.85 3.84 -3.49
CA ILE A 46 9.09 5.06 -3.21
C ILE A 46 7.61 4.76 -3.34
N GLY A 47 6.83 5.10 -2.30
CA GLY A 47 5.38 5.28 -2.38
C GLY A 47 5.10 6.77 -2.56
N SER A 48 4.25 7.13 -3.51
CA SER A 48 3.90 8.53 -3.75
C SER A 48 2.50 8.62 -4.34
N GLU A 49 1.66 9.39 -3.69
CA GLU A 49 0.26 9.57 -4.07
C GLU A 49 -0.11 11.05 -4.14
N THR A 50 -0.94 11.40 -5.11
CA THR A 50 -1.61 12.71 -5.24
C THR A 50 -3.11 12.49 -5.39
N LEU A 51 -3.72 11.91 -4.37
CA LEU A 51 -5.14 11.52 -4.38
C LEU A 51 -6.07 12.74 -4.32
N SER A 52 -5.58 13.89 -3.87
CA SER A 52 -6.30 15.16 -3.93
C SER A 52 -6.84 15.51 -5.32
N LYS A 53 -6.26 14.94 -6.39
CA LYS A 53 -6.70 15.13 -7.77
C LYS A 53 -7.87 14.22 -8.16
N THR A 54 -8.14 13.19 -7.39
CA THR A 54 -9.11 12.14 -7.72
C THR A 54 -10.30 12.09 -6.79
N VAL A 55 -10.27 12.81 -5.67
CA VAL A 55 -11.42 12.91 -4.76
C VAL A 55 -12.45 13.91 -5.27
N ASP A 56 -13.72 13.61 -5.06
CA ASP A 56 -14.79 14.59 -5.16
C ASP A 56 -14.86 15.41 -3.87
N TRP A 57 -14.44 16.66 -3.92
CA TRP A 57 -14.39 17.55 -2.76
C TRP A 57 -15.79 17.90 -2.20
N SER A 58 -16.85 17.59 -2.91
CA SER A 58 -18.23 17.69 -2.43
C SER A 58 -18.70 16.46 -1.65
N ASP A 59 -18.05 15.30 -1.86
CA ASP A 59 -18.34 14.05 -1.14
C ASP A 59 -17.50 13.94 0.12
N ARG A 60 -18.09 14.28 1.25
CA ARG A 60 -17.41 14.19 2.57
C ARG A 60 -17.10 12.76 3.02
N SER A 61 -17.66 11.74 2.39
CA SER A 61 -17.37 10.34 2.74
C SER A 61 -15.99 9.89 2.25
N THR A 62 -15.45 10.53 1.22
CA THR A 62 -14.15 10.22 0.63
C THR A 62 -13.14 11.36 0.79
N ALA A 63 -13.54 12.62 0.63
CA ALA A 63 -12.65 13.77 0.63
C ALA A 63 -11.85 13.96 1.94
N VAL A 64 -12.38 13.51 3.07
CA VAL A 64 -11.72 13.59 4.38
C VAL A 64 -10.79 12.41 4.68
N LEU A 65 -10.73 11.41 3.80
CA LEU A 65 -9.96 10.17 4.03
C LEU A 65 -8.72 10.06 3.14
N PHE A 66 -8.69 10.77 2.03
CA PHE A 66 -7.63 10.62 1.02
C PHE A 66 -6.88 11.95 0.86
N GLY A 67 -5.55 11.87 0.91
CA GLY A 67 -4.66 13.00 0.78
C GLY A 67 -3.43 12.68 -0.05
N ASP A 68 -2.51 13.60 -0.09
CA ASP A 68 -1.27 13.50 -0.83
C ASP A 68 -0.12 13.18 0.12
N GLY A 69 0.83 12.39 -0.35
CA GLY A 69 1.99 12.04 0.43
C GLY A 69 3.03 11.28 -0.38
N ALA A 70 4.25 11.30 0.11
CA ALA A 70 5.32 10.48 -0.43
C ALA A 70 6.27 10.04 0.69
N GLY A 71 6.79 8.84 0.54
CA GLY A 71 7.79 8.28 1.43
C GLY A 71 8.58 7.19 0.72
N GLY A 72 9.71 6.80 1.28
CA GLY A 72 10.48 5.76 0.64
C GLY A 72 11.57 5.20 1.53
N VAL A 73 12.17 4.09 1.07
CA VAL A 73 13.29 3.42 1.71
C VAL A 73 14.36 3.10 0.69
N LEU A 74 15.61 3.09 1.14
CA LEU A 74 16.73 2.58 0.39
C LEU A 74 17.02 1.16 0.85
N LEU A 75 16.93 0.20 -0.06
CA LEU A 75 17.38 -1.16 0.14
C LEU A 75 18.84 -1.29 -0.30
N GLU A 76 19.60 -2.08 0.43
CA GLU A 76 20.98 -2.39 0.11
C GLU A 76 21.25 -3.88 0.34
N SER A 77 22.08 -4.47 -0.51
CA SER A 77 22.57 -5.84 -0.31
C SER A 77 23.37 -5.93 0.99
N ALA A 78 23.08 -6.92 1.82
CA ALA A 78 23.76 -7.19 3.08
C ALA A 78 24.16 -8.67 3.14
N SER A 79 25.12 -8.99 4.02
CA SER A 79 25.51 -10.37 4.31
C SER A 79 24.51 -11.12 5.18
N GLU A 80 23.70 -10.39 5.94
CA GLU A 80 22.66 -10.93 6.80
C GLU A 80 21.29 -10.74 6.17
N GLN A 81 20.41 -11.70 6.40
CA GLN A 81 19.03 -11.65 5.91
C GLN A 81 18.16 -10.88 6.90
N HIS A 82 17.56 -9.78 6.42
CA HIS A 82 16.64 -8.94 7.19
C HIS A 82 15.17 -9.08 6.74
N PHE A 83 14.93 -9.61 5.53
CA PHE A 83 13.60 -9.98 5.07
C PHE A 83 13.30 -11.41 5.50
N LEU A 84 12.45 -11.57 6.50
CA LEU A 84 12.18 -12.87 7.12
C LEU A 84 11.04 -13.63 6.44
N ALA A 85 9.99 -12.93 6.09
CA ALA A 85 8.83 -13.51 5.43
C ALA A 85 8.01 -12.44 4.70
N GLU A 86 7.22 -12.89 3.74
CA GLU A 86 6.24 -12.06 3.03
C GLU A 86 5.03 -12.88 2.62
N SER A 87 3.89 -12.23 2.49
CA SER A 87 2.70 -12.78 1.85
C SER A 87 1.97 -11.71 1.08
N GLN A 88 1.51 -12.03 -0.12
CA GLN A 88 0.82 -11.13 -1.02
C GLN A 88 -0.41 -11.82 -1.58
N PHE A 89 -1.56 -11.17 -1.49
CA PHE A 89 -2.84 -11.68 -1.97
C PHE A 89 -3.56 -10.61 -2.78
N THR A 90 -4.33 -11.07 -3.75
CA THR A 90 -5.23 -10.23 -4.53
C THR A 90 -6.58 -10.90 -4.64
N ASP A 91 -7.64 -10.19 -4.32
CA ASP A 91 -9.01 -10.62 -4.54
C ASP A 91 -9.73 -9.66 -5.50
N GLY A 92 -9.60 -9.94 -6.79
CA GLY A 92 -10.23 -9.13 -7.85
C GLY A 92 -11.75 -9.14 -7.83
N SER A 93 -12.40 -10.11 -7.15
CA SER A 93 -13.86 -10.15 -7.03
C SER A 93 -14.45 -8.99 -6.23
N ARG A 94 -13.62 -8.28 -5.46
CA ARG A 94 -14.00 -7.12 -4.64
C ARG A 94 -13.56 -5.78 -5.25
N GLY A 95 -13.07 -5.76 -6.48
CA GLY A 95 -12.53 -4.57 -7.13
C GLY A 95 -13.47 -3.38 -7.16
N ASP A 96 -14.79 -3.61 -7.22
CA ASP A 96 -15.80 -2.55 -7.25
C ASP A 96 -16.01 -1.84 -5.90
N SER A 97 -15.46 -2.36 -4.80
CA SER A 97 -15.61 -1.75 -3.47
C SER A 97 -14.76 -0.47 -3.28
N LEU A 98 -13.74 -0.29 -4.09
CA LEU A 98 -12.92 0.92 -4.12
C LEU A 98 -12.38 1.13 -5.53
N THR A 99 -12.88 2.15 -6.21
CA THR A 99 -12.50 2.45 -7.59
C THR A 99 -12.05 3.89 -7.74
N CYS A 100 -11.20 4.15 -8.72
CA CYS A 100 -10.76 5.49 -9.04
C CYS A 100 -10.73 5.68 -10.56
N GLY A 101 -11.52 6.61 -11.04
CA GLY A 101 -11.46 7.06 -12.43
C GLY A 101 -12.02 6.06 -13.46
N LYS A 102 -13.31 5.73 -13.42
CA LYS A 102 -13.99 5.12 -14.57
C LYS A 102 -14.09 6.15 -15.69
N ILE A 103 -13.09 6.20 -16.57
CA ILE A 103 -13.09 7.08 -17.74
C ILE A 103 -13.51 6.24 -18.94
N GLY A 104 -14.61 6.63 -19.59
CA GLY A 104 -15.08 5.99 -20.81
C GLY A 104 -14.07 6.12 -21.95
N LEU A 105 -14.08 5.18 -22.87
CA LEU A 105 -13.24 5.23 -24.06
C LEU A 105 -13.59 6.46 -24.91
N ALA A 106 -12.60 7.30 -25.15
CA ALA A 106 -12.71 8.43 -26.08
C ALA A 106 -12.24 7.97 -27.47
N SER A 107 -13.04 7.14 -28.12
CA SER A 107 -12.77 6.64 -29.49
C SER A 107 -13.90 7.06 -30.40
N PRO A 108 -13.64 7.43 -31.68
CA PRO A 108 -14.69 7.69 -32.64
C PRO A 108 -15.53 6.44 -32.95
N PHE A 109 -15.10 5.25 -32.54
CA PHE A 109 -15.77 3.96 -32.77
C PHE A 109 -16.46 3.40 -31.53
N SER A 110 -16.41 4.09 -30.39
CA SER A 110 -17.05 3.66 -29.12
C SER A 110 -18.17 4.64 -28.76
N GLU A 111 -19.27 4.11 -28.21
CA GLU A 111 -20.23 4.93 -27.50
C GLU A 111 -19.57 5.61 -26.31
N LYS A 112 -19.96 6.85 -26.00
CA LYS A 112 -19.49 7.55 -24.83
C LYS A 112 -19.98 6.80 -23.59
N GLY A 113 -19.09 6.06 -22.93
CA GLY A 113 -19.38 5.42 -21.64
C GLY A 113 -19.59 6.44 -20.52
N GLU A 114 -20.14 5.99 -19.41
CA GLU A 114 -20.22 6.78 -18.18
C GLU A 114 -18.84 7.25 -17.76
N ASN A 115 -18.75 8.54 -17.47
CA ASN A 115 -17.53 9.18 -17.01
C ASN A 115 -17.66 9.44 -15.50
N GLN A 116 -17.06 8.58 -14.69
CA GLN A 116 -16.93 8.75 -13.24
C GLN A 116 -15.46 8.98 -12.91
N PRO A 117 -14.99 10.24 -12.92
CA PRO A 117 -13.57 10.54 -12.79
C PRO A 117 -13.06 10.42 -11.35
N TYR A 118 -13.98 10.41 -10.38
CA TYR A 118 -13.63 10.47 -8.96
C TYR A 118 -13.48 9.09 -8.32
N LEU A 119 -12.81 9.09 -7.19
CA LEU A 119 -12.70 7.95 -6.32
C LEU A 119 -14.05 7.66 -5.66
N THR A 120 -14.45 6.39 -5.67
CA THR A 120 -15.66 5.90 -4.98
C THR A 120 -15.33 4.74 -4.06
N MET A 121 -15.96 4.68 -2.89
CA MET A 121 -15.63 3.68 -1.86
C MET A 121 -16.87 3.17 -1.14
N ASP A 122 -16.99 1.85 -1.05
CA ASP A 122 -17.83 1.20 -0.03
C ASP A 122 -17.03 1.03 1.26
N GLY A 123 -17.15 2.02 2.15
CA GLY A 123 -16.39 2.05 3.40
C GLY A 123 -16.66 0.84 4.31
N ARG A 124 -17.87 0.23 4.24
CA ARG A 124 -18.20 -0.96 5.03
C ARG A 124 -17.49 -2.20 4.51
N ALA A 125 -17.52 -2.41 3.20
CA ALA A 125 -16.82 -3.54 2.56
C ALA A 125 -15.30 -3.45 2.81
N ILE A 126 -14.71 -2.25 2.68
CA ILE A 126 -13.29 -2.01 2.96
C ILE A 126 -12.94 -2.25 4.42
N PHE A 127 -13.77 -1.80 5.35
CA PHE A 127 -13.56 -2.05 6.78
C PHE A 127 -13.60 -3.54 7.11
N ASP A 128 -14.60 -4.27 6.60
CA ASP A 128 -14.72 -5.71 6.80
C ASP A 128 -13.53 -6.48 6.21
N PHE A 129 -13.08 -6.10 5.02
CA PHE A 129 -11.87 -6.63 4.41
C PHE A 129 -10.65 -6.42 5.30
N ALA A 130 -10.42 -5.19 5.77
CA ALA A 130 -9.27 -4.87 6.62
C ALA A 130 -9.26 -5.76 7.89
N ILE A 131 -10.39 -5.87 8.57
CA ILE A 131 -10.46 -6.62 9.84
C ILE A 131 -10.37 -8.13 9.65
N ARG A 132 -10.83 -8.69 8.53
CA ARG A 132 -10.83 -10.14 8.31
C ARG A 132 -9.62 -10.63 7.53
N ASP A 133 -9.45 -10.09 6.34
CA ASP A 133 -8.51 -10.66 5.37
C ASP A 133 -7.09 -10.14 5.60
N VAL A 134 -6.94 -8.85 5.89
CA VAL A 134 -5.63 -8.28 6.23
C VAL A 134 -5.12 -8.86 7.56
N ALA A 135 -5.99 -9.01 8.57
CA ALA A 135 -5.58 -9.63 9.84
C ALA A 135 -5.12 -11.08 9.66
N ARG A 136 -5.76 -11.85 8.76
CA ARG A 136 -5.33 -13.21 8.41
C ARG A 136 -3.96 -13.19 7.75
N SER A 137 -3.78 -12.34 6.73
CA SER A 137 -2.51 -12.19 6.02
C SER A 137 -1.35 -11.83 6.96
N ILE A 138 -1.58 -10.92 7.93
CA ILE A 138 -0.57 -10.57 8.92
C ILE A 138 -0.19 -11.80 9.77
N LYS A 139 -1.17 -12.57 10.25
CA LYS A 139 -0.90 -13.77 11.04
C LYS A 139 -0.09 -14.80 10.26
N GLU A 140 -0.51 -15.09 9.03
CA GLU A 140 0.20 -16.02 8.14
C GLU A 140 1.63 -15.56 7.85
N THR A 141 1.87 -14.25 7.71
CA THR A 141 3.21 -13.71 7.51
C THR A 141 4.08 -13.86 8.77
N ILE A 142 3.52 -13.58 9.96
CA ILE A 142 4.22 -13.77 11.24
C ILE A 142 4.57 -15.24 11.43
N GLU A 143 3.61 -16.15 11.23
CA GLU A 143 3.82 -17.60 11.36
C GLU A 143 4.91 -18.11 10.39
N SER A 144 4.91 -17.63 9.14
CA SER A 144 5.92 -18.02 8.14
C SER A 144 7.32 -17.49 8.46
N SER A 145 7.44 -16.43 9.24
CA SER A 145 8.73 -15.92 9.72
C SER A 145 9.31 -16.70 10.90
N GLN A 146 8.57 -17.67 11.44
CA GLN A 146 8.90 -18.41 12.67
C GLN A 146 8.97 -17.51 13.93
N LEU A 147 8.40 -16.32 13.87
CA LEU A 147 8.24 -15.41 15.00
C LEU A 147 6.83 -15.48 15.55
N SER A 148 6.65 -14.96 16.75
CA SER A 148 5.36 -14.68 17.36
C SER A 148 5.05 -13.19 17.29
N ALA A 149 3.78 -12.81 17.53
CA ALA A 149 3.40 -11.41 17.58
C ALA A 149 4.05 -10.65 18.77
N GLU A 150 4.50 -11.37 19.79
CA GLU A 150 5.22 -10.82 20.95
C GLU A 150 6.64 -10.39 20.60
N ASP A 151 7.28 -11.09 19.65
CA ASP A 151 8.64 -10.81 19.19
C ASP A 151 8.74 -9.55 18.32
N LEU A 152 7.60 -9.02 17.85
CA LEU A 152 7.58 -7.83 17.01
C LEU A 152 7.61 -6.56 17.86
N ASP A 153 8.49 -5.64 17.54
CA ASP A 153 8.51 -4.31 18.15
C ASP A 153 7.37 -3.44 17.61
N PHE A 154 7.14 -3.47 16.29
CA PHE A 154 6.14 -2.65 15.63
C PHE A 154 5.39 -3.40 14.52
N LEU A 155 4.14 -3.00 14.33
CA LEU A 155 3.28 -3.36 13.22
C LEU A 155 2.91 -2.07 12.47
N LEU A 156 3.59 -1.78 11.39
CA LEU A 156 3.37 -0.57 10.58
C LEU A 156 2.29 -0.86 9.54
N LEU A 157 1.05 -0.60 9.91
CA LEU A 157 -0.11 -0.85 9.03
C LEU A 157 -0.48 0.40 8.24
N HIS A 158 -1.18 0.19 7.12
CA HIS A 158 -1.86 1.27 6.42
C HIS A 158 -2.85 1.99 7.36
N GLN A 159 -2.77 3.30 7.41
CA GLN A 159 -3.49 4.13 8.37
C GLN A 159 -4.76 4.75 7.78
N ALA A 160 -5.69 3.91 7.30
CA ALA A 160 -6.95 4.40 6.74
C ALA A 160 -7.91 4.96 7.81
N ASN A 161 -7.88 4.41 9.01
CA ASN A 161 -8.78 4.80 10.11
C ASN A 161 -8.25 4.25 11.44
N ILE A 162 -8.25 5.09 12.47
CA ILE A 162 -7.79 4.72 13.83
C ILE A 162 -8.54 3.51 14.39
N ARG A 163 -9.84 3.39 14.11
CA ARG A 163 -10.67 2.26 14.57
C ARG A 163 -10.24 0.93 13.97
N ILE A 164 -9.66 0.95 12.76
CA ILE A 164 -9.08 -0.26 12.15
C ILE A 164 -7.86 -0.69 12.97
N LEU A 165 -6.95 0.23 13.27
CA LEU A 165 -5.76 -0.08 14.07
C LEU A 165 -6.12 -0.64 15.47
N ASP A 166 -7.11 -0.04 16.13
CA ASP A 166 -7.57 -0.51 17.44
C ASP A 166 -8.15 -1.92 17.39
N LYS A 167 -8.93 -2.22 16.33
CA LYS A 167 -9.47 -3.57 16.13
C LYS A 167 -8.40 -4.56 15.73
N MET A 168 -7.42 -4.14 14.91
CA MET A 168 -6.28 -4.98 14.52
C MET A 168 -5.43 -5.37 15.73
N ALA A 169 -5.07 -4.43 16.60
CA ALA A 169 -4.35 -4.72 17.83
C ALA A 169 -5.03 -5.82 18.66
N LYS A 170 -6.35 -5.67 18.88
CA LYS A 170 -7.15 -6.67 19.60
C LYS A 170 -7.18 -8.02 18.88
N LYS A 171 -7.32 -8.03 17.56
CA LYS A 171 -7.45 -9.26 16.78
C LYS A 171 -6.13 -10.02 16.65
N LEU A 172 -5.01 -9.29 16.63
CA LEU A 172 -3.67 -9.86 16.61
C LEU A 172 -3.16 -10.23 18.01
N GLY A 173 -3.84 -9.77 19.07
CA GLY A 173 -3.43 -10.02 20.45
C GLY A 173 -2.18 -9.24 20.86
N VAL A 174 -1.95 -8.06 20.26
CA VAL A 174 -0.78 -7.23 20.53
C VAL A 174 -1.18 -5.93 21.26
N ALA A 175 -0.22 -5.35 21.99
CA ALA A 175 -0.41 -4.06 22.62
C ALA A 175 -0.64 -2.97 21.55
N ARG A 176 -1.55 -2.01 21.81
CA ARG A 176 -1.93 -0.95 20.84
C ARG A 176 -0.73 -0.08 20.45
N GLU A 177 0.19 0.08 21.38
CA GLU A 177 1.43 0.88 21.24
C GLU A 177 2.35 0.32 20.17
N LYS A 178 2.27 -0.97 19.86
CA LYS A 178 3.01 -1.59 18.74
C LYS A 178 2.48 -1.19 17.35
N LEU A 179 1.30 -0.55 17.29
CA LEU A 179 0.72 -0.01 16.05
C LEU A 179 0.76 1.53 16.09
N PRO A 180 1.88 2.15 15.72
CA PRO A 180 1.98 3.60 15.71
C PRO A 180 0.97 4.22 14.73
N ALA A 181 0.53 5.43 15.04
CA ALA A 181 -0.40 6.19 14.20
C ALA A 181 -0.01 7.68 14.22
N ASN A 182 -0.10 8.31 13.07
CA ASN A 182 0.15 9.75 12.90
C ASN A 182 -1.04 10.48 12.23
N MET A 183 -2.19 9.80 12.09
CA MET A 183 -3.41 10.36 11.48
C MET A 183 -4.00 11.56 12.23
N MET A 184 -3.53 11.85 13.43
CA MET A 184 -3.97 13.03 14.20
C MET A 184 -3.11 14.26 13.91
N GLU A 185 -2.02 14.09 13.15
CA GLU A 185 -1.03 15.13 12.88
C GLU A 185 -1.07 15.56 11.40
N TYR A 186 -1.59 14.69 10.51
CA TYR A 186 -1.63 14.87 9.06
C TYR A 186 -3.03 14.65 8.48
#